data_0fbe1572c8d4261874e63b03da1f45fa
#
_entry.id   0fbe1572c8d4261874e63b03da1f45fa
#
_cell.length_a   1.000
_cell.length_b   1.000
_cell.length_c   1.000
_cell.angle_alpha   90.00
_cell.angle_beta   90.00
_cell.angle_gamma   90.00
#
_symmetry.space_group_name_H-M   'P 1'
#
loop_
_entity.id
_entity.type
_entity.pdbx_description
1 polymer ?
#
loop_
_entity_poly.entity_id
_entity_poly.type
_entity_poly.pdbx_seq_one_letter_code
_entity_poly.pdbx_strand_id
1 'polypeptide(L)'
;MLLVVSCNPEVKQIDIQGHRGCRGLMPENTIPAFEKAIELGVTTLELDIAISKDNKVVVTHEPYMNPLICRDAKGEVIPDSLETHYNLYKMNYNEIKQFDCGLKNHPRFPEQQKIKTFKPLLSDVFDLVKRKNSDVKFNIEIKSEQDYYNIFTPEPKTYVALVLNELKRNDMLSRVILQSFDIKILRQIRKQSPKTEIALLVDEHEEIWDKISKLDIVKSPEIISPYYKLLDEKKVRNLKAENFKVIPWTINEEKDMEQMIKWKVDGIITDYPNRLNNVLKL
;
A
#
# COMPACT_ATOMS: atom_id res chain seq x y z
N MET A 1 -53.22 6.49 -0.68
CA MET A 1 -52.17 5.82 -1.49
C MET A 1 -50.83 6.06 -0.80
N LEU A 2 -50.42 5.13 0.07
CA LEU A 2 -49.15 5.23 0.78
C LEU A 2 -48.03 4.78 -0.19
N LEU A 3 -47.13 5.69 -0.52
CA LEU A 3 -45.85 5.36 -1.20
C LEU A 3 -44.94 4.70 -0.17
N VAL A 4 -44.80 3.37 -0.28
CA VAL A 4 -43.75 2.62 0.43
C VAL A 4 -42.42 2.90 -0.32
N VAL A 5 -41.64 3.82 0.22
CA VAL A 5 -40.23 3.98 -0.23
C VAL A 5 -39.48 2.77 0.29
N SER A 6 -39.22 1.82 -0.61
CA SER A 6 -38.33 0.71 -0.34
C SER A 6 -36.90 1.27 -0.26
N CYS A 7 -36.38 1.51 0.94
CA CYS A 7 -34.97 1.67 1.16
C CYS A 7 -34.30 0.30 0.94
N ASN A 8 -33.87 0.00 -0.27
CA ASN A 8 -32.84 -1.03 -0.45
C ASN A 8 -31.59 -0.55 0.29
N PRO A 9 -31.07 -1.30 1.27
CA PRO A 9 -29.77 -0.95 1.83
C PRO A 9 -28.76 -1.00 0.70
N GLU A 10 -28.08 0.12 0.42
CA GLU A 10 -26.91 0.11 -0.47
C GLU A 10 -25.98 -0.99 0.01
N VAL A 11 -25.80 -2.02 -0.80
CA VAL A 11 -24.78 -3.05 -0.55
C VAL A 11 -23.45 -2.31 -0.64
N LYS A 12 -22.86 -2.00 0.52
CA LYS A 12 -21.58 -1.30 0.59
C LYS A 12 -20.55 -2.11 -0.19
N GLN A 13 -20.15 -1.58 -1.33
CA GLN A 13 -19.16 -2.24 -2.18
C GLN A 13 -17.84 -2.38 -1.42
N ILE A 14 -17.26 -3.58 -1.42
CA ILE A 14 -15.97 -3.83 -0.80
C ILE A 14 -14.87 -3.06 -1.54
N ASP A 15 -13.94 -2.46 -0.80
CA ASP A 15 -12.78 -1.78 -1.39
C ASP A 15 -11.75 -2.82 -1.88
N ILE A 16 -11.56 -2.91 -3.19
CA ILE A 16 -10.61 -3.82 -3.84
C ILE A 16 -9.28 -3.10 -3.92
N GLN A 17 -8.33 -3.47 -3.06
CA GLN A 17 -7.01 -2.85 -3.03
C GLN A 17 -5.97 -3.75 -3.69
N GLY A 18 -5.41 -3.29 -4.80
CA GLY A 18 -4.35 -3.98 -5.51
C GLY A 18 -3.00 -3.78 -4.84
N HIS A 19 -2.50 -4.82 -4.13
CA HIS A 19 -1.26 -4.80 -3.36
C HIS A 19 -0.05 -4.59 -4.25
N ARG A 20 0.66 -3.47 -4.04
CA ARG A 20 1.77 -3.00 -4.89
C ARG A 20 1.40 -2.97 -6.38
N GLY A 21 0.15 -2.56 -6.66
CA GLY A 21 -0.52 -2.70 -7.94
C GLY A 21 -1.25 -4.04 -8.07
N CYS A 22 -0.59 -5.06 -8.60
CA CYS A 22 -1.08 -6.45 -8.66
C CYS A 22 0.12 -7.41 -8.69
N ARG A 23 0.87 -7.46 -7.59
CA ARG A 23 2.16 -8.14 -7.46
C ARG A 23 2.14 -9.61 -7.93
N GLY A 24 1.03 -10.29 -7.78
CA GLY A 24 0.89 -11.67 -8.26
C GLY A 24 0.97 -11.82 -9.77
N LEU A 25 0.69 -10.74 -10.53
CA LEU A 25 0.58 -10.75 -12.00
C LEU A 25 1.64 -9.90 -12.70
N MET A 26 2.15 -8.83 -12.06
CA MET A 26 3.10 -7.86 -12.61
C MET A 26 4.18 -7.51 -11.59
N PRO A 27 5.37 -7.03 -12.02
CA PRO A 27 6.42 -6.59 -11.12
C PRO A 27 5.92 -5.52 -10.14
N GLU A 28 6.07 -5.78 -8.84
CA GLU A 28 5.53 -4.97 -7.76
C GLU A 28 5.99 -3.51 -7.79
N ASN A 29 5.10 -2.59 -7.36
CA ASN A 29 5.44 -1.17 -7.19
C ASN A 29 5.98 -0.52 -8.49
N THR A 30 5.43 -0.89 -9.65
CA THR A 30 5.85 -0.41 -10.97
C THR A 30 4.67 0.12 -11.78
N ILE A 31 4.96 0.97 -12.76
CA ILE A 31 3.92 1.51 -13.65
C ILE A 31 3.11 0.39 -14.34
N PRO A 32 3.72 -0.67 -14.91
CA PRO A 32 2.95 -1.79 -15.46
C PRO A 32 2.01 -2.48 -14.46
N ALA A 33 2.43 -2.62 -13.18
CA ALA A 33 1.59 -3.22 -12.16
C ALA A 33 0.36 -2.35 -11.82
N PHE A 34 0.55 -1.05 -11.71
CA PHE A 34 -0.56 -0.11 -11.47
C PHE A 34 -1.50 0.00 -12.67
N GLU A 35 -0.96 0.04 -13.88
CA GLU A 35 -1.76 0.04 -15.10
C GLU A 35 -2.64 -1.22 -15.17
N LYS A 36 -2.05 -2.39 -14.92
CA LYS A 36 -2.78 -3.66 -14.90
C LYS A 36 -3.82 -3.73 -13.79
N ALA A 37 -3.53 -3.21 -12.61
CA ALA A 37 -4.49 -3.14 -11.51
C ALA A 37 -5.71 -2.26 -11.87
N ILE A 38 -5.49 -1.10 -12.50
CA ILE A 38 -6.58 -0.23 -13.01
C ILE A 38 -7.43 -0.98 -14.04
N GLU A 39 -6.80 -1.69 -14.99
CA GLU A 39 -7.50 -2.52 -15.99
C GLU A 39 -8.36 -3.62 -15.35
N LEU A 40 -7.92 -4.16 -14.23
CA LEU A 40 -8.65 -5.17 -13.45
C LEU A 40 -9.77 -4.55 -12.58
N GLY A 41 -9.95 -3.23 -12.62
CA GLY A 41 -11.04 -2.56 -11.91
C GLY A 41 -10.85 -2.45 -10.41
N VAL A 42 -9.62 -2.37 -9.90
CA VAL A 42 -9.40 -2.07 -8.47
C VAL A 42 -9.99 -0.70 -8.11
N THR A 43 -10.48 -0.55 -6.89
CA THR A 43 -10.98 0.73 -6.38
C THR A 43 -9.87 1.55 -5.73
N THR A 44 -8.80 0.88 -5.27
CA THR A 44 -7.66 1.51 -4.62
C THR A 44 -6.35 0.85 -5.08
N LEU A 45 -5.39 1.66 -5.47
CA LEU A 45 -3.99 1.22 -5.66
C LEU A 45 -3.30 1.27 -4.31
N GLU A 46 -2.87 0.11 -3.83
CA GLU A 46 -1.99 0.03 -2.67
C GLU A 46 -0.55 0.03 -3.16
N LEU A 47 0.32 0.78 -2.48
CA LEU A 47 1.73 0.94 -2.82
C LEU A 47 2.57 1.39 -1.62
N ASP A 48 3.87 1.11 -1.69
CA ASP A 48 4.85 1.49 -0.68
C ASP A 48 5.77 2.59 -1.20
N ILE A 49 6.30 3.43 -0.30
CA ILE A 49 7.23 4.48 -0.65
C ILE A 49 8.46 4.53 0.25
N ALA A 50 9.57 4.99 -0.34
CA ALA A 50 10.80 5.39 0.34
C ALA A 50 11.29 6.74 -0.20
N ILE A 51 12.30 7.34 0.45
CA ILE A 51 12.87 8.63 0.07
C ILE A 51 14.29 8.44 -0.49
N SER A 52 14.58 9.07 -1.63
CA SER A 52 15.93 9.14 -2.21
C SER A 52 16.78 10.22 -1.56
N LYS A 53 18.09 10.22 -1.82
CA LYS A 53 19.04 11.24 -1.36
C LYS A 53 18.67 12.67 -1.79
N ASP A 54 18.09 12.82 -2.96
CA ASP A 54 17.61 14.09 -3.52
C ASP A 54 16.15 14.39 -3.16
N ASN A 55 15.64 13.78 -2.08
CA ASN A 55 14.30 13.99 -1.50
C ASN A 55 13.15 13.69 -2.45
N LYS A 56 13.32 12.74 -3.38
CA LYS A 56 12.23 12.24 -4.22
C LYS A 56 11.46 11.14 -3.50
N VAL A 57 10.16 11.10 -3.67
CA VAL A 57 9.29 10.02 -3.17
C VAL A 57 9.30 8.90 -4.21
N VAL A 58 10.01 7.83 -3.90
CA VAL A 58 10.20 6.65 -4.78
C VAL A 58 9.24 5.56 -4.38
N VAL A 59 8.58 4.93 -5.35
CA VAL A 59 7.65 3.82 -5.09
C VAL A 59 8.43 2.51 -5.00
N THR A 60 8.46 1.94 -3.78
CA THR A 60 9.27 0.75 -3.46
C THR A 60 8.92 0.23 -2.06
N HIS A 61 8.96 -1.08 -1.87
CA HIS A 61 8.74 -1.68 -0.57
C HIS A 61 9.97 -1.56 0.35
N GLU A 62 11.13 -1.97 -0.11
CA GLU A 62 12.37 -1.80 0.64
C GLU A 62 13.02 -0.44 0.33
N PRO A 63 13.65 0.22 1.32
CA PRO A 63 14.40 1.46 1.12
C PRO A 63 15.79 1.20 0.49
N TYR A 64 15.96 0.06 -0.18
CA TYR A 64 17.16 -0.35 -0.92
C TYR A 64 16.75 -1.17 -2.15
N MET A 65 17.73 -1.47 -3.04
CA MET A 65 17.50 -2.33 -4.20
C MET A 65 17.46 -3.79 -3.77
N ASN A 66 16.25 -4.34 -3.65
CA ASN A 66 16.05 -5.73 -3.25
C ASN A 66 16.65 -6.70 -4.29
N PRO A 67 17.67 -7.52 -3.94
CA PRO A 67 18.29 -8.48 -4.85
C PRO A 67 17.32 -9.52 -5.40
N LEU A 68 16.24 -9.81 -4.66
CA LEU A 68 15.24 -10.78 -5.09
C LEU A 68 14.57 -10.39 -6.41
N ILE A 69 14.30 -9.09 -6.60
CA ILE A 69 13.49 -8.57 -7.72
C ILE A 69 14.27 -7.65 -8.66
N CYS A 70 15.41 -7.09 -8.22
CA CYS A 70 16.16 -6.13 -9.01
C CYS A 70 17.46 -6.71 -9.58
N ARG A 71 17.91 -6.14 -10.70
CA ARG A 71 19.24 -6.24 -11.28
C ARG A 71 19.92 -4.88 -11.17
N ASP A 72 21.23 -4.85 -11.16
CA ASP A 72 21.99 -3.59 -11.13
C ASP A 72 21.88 -2.79 -12.44
N ALA A 73 22.47 -1.60 -12.47
CA ALA A 73 22.45 -0.71 -13.63
C ALA A 73 23.11 -1.28 -14.89
N LYS A 74 23.92 -2.34 -14.76
CA LYS A 74 24.52 -3.07 -15.88
C LYS A 74 23.68 -4.28 -16.33
N GLY A 75 22.59 -4.57 -15.60
CA GLY A 75 21.73 -5.74 -15.82
C GLY A 75 22.23 -7.01 -15.12
N GLU A 76 23.25 -6.88 -14.26
CA GLU A 76 23.82 -8.00 -13.51
C GLU A 76 22.95 -8.34 -12.28
N VAL A 77 23.06 -9.59 -11.82
CA VAL A 77 22.39 -10.03 -10.59
C VAL A 77 23.08 -9.39 -9.38
N ILE A 78 22.30 -8.76 -8.52
CA ILE A 78 22.79 -8.23 -7.25
C ILE A 78 22.93 -9.43 -6.29
N PRO A 79 24.13 -9.70 -5.74
CA PRO A 79 24.33 -10.73 -4.72
C PRO A 79 23.56 -10.40 -3.45
N ASP A 80 23.00 -11.41 -2.76
CA ASP A 80 22.27 -11.22 -1.49
C ASP A 80 23.12 -10.54 -0.41
N SER A 81 24.46 -10.79 -0.42
CA SER A 81 25.39 -10.11 0.47
C SER A 81 25.48 -8.59 0.29
N LEU A 82 24.94 -8.06 -0.80
CA LEU A 82 24.85 -6.62 -1.10
C LEU A 82 23.42 -6.07 -0.96
N GLU A 83 22.52 -6.77 -0.29
CA GLU A 83 21.10 -6.41 -0.17
C GLU A 83 20.90 -4.94 0.24
N THR A 84 21.56 -4.50 1.31
CA THR A 84 21.42 -3.11 1.81
C THR A 84 22.43 -2.13 1.23
N HIS A 85 23.32 -2.60 0.32
CA HIS A 85 24.37 -1.76 -0.27
C HIS A 85 23.79 -0.61 -1.11
N TYR A 86 22.80 -0.93 -1.93
CA TYR A 86 22.13 0.06 -2.78
C TYR A 86 20.99 0.75 -2.02
N ASN A 87 21.36 1.49 -0.98
CA ASN A 87 20.44 2.23 -0.11
C ASN A 87 19.90 3.47 -0.83
N LEU A 88 18.58 3.52 -1.06
CA LEU A 88 17.92 4.60 -1.79
C LEU A 88 18.10 5.97 -1.13
N TYR A 89 18.12 6.02 0.20
CA TYR A 89 18.32 7.26 0.95
C TYR A 89 19.73 7.88 0.74
N LYS A 90 20.65 7.09 0.17
CA LYS A 90 22.02 7.52 -0.20
C LYS A 90 22.23 7.66 -1.71
N MET A 91 21.21 7.36 -2.53
CA MET A 91 21.25 7.43 -4.00
C MET A 91 20.33 8.52 -4.52
N ASN A 92 20.77 9.28 -5.55
CA ASN A 92 19.88 10.18 -6.29
C ASN A 92 18.93 9.37 -7.18
N TYR A 93 17.76 9.91 -7.46
CA TYR A 93 16.77 9.20 -8.27
C TYR A 93 17.27 8.81 -9.67
N ASN A 94 18.13 9.64 -10.27
CA ASN A 94 18.74 9.32 -11.58
C ASN A 94 19.63 8.05 -11.55
N GLU A 95 20.17 7.69 -10.39
CA GLU A 95 20.91 6.43 -10.18
C GLU A 95 19.93 5.27 -9.95
N ILE A 96 18.90 5.49 -9.12
CA ILE A 96 17.87 4.50 -8.80
C ILE A 96 17.16 3.97 -10.05
N LYS A 97 16.76 4.85 -10.97
CA LYS A 97 16.03 4.46 -12.20
C LYS A 97 16.84 3.67 -13.22
N GLN A 98 18.15 3.49 -13.02
CA GLN A 98 18.99 2.67 -13.89
C GLN A 98 18.86 1.16 -13.60
N PHE A 99 18.31 0.81 -12.44
CA PHE A 99 18.13 -0.58 -12.04
C PHE A 99 16.89 -1.17 -12.74
N ASP A 100 16.99 -2.42 -13.15
CA ASP A 100 15.84 -3.16 -13.64
C ASP A 100 15.23 -3.98 -12.50
N CYS A 101 13.96 -3.74 -12.19
CA CYS A 101 13.23 -4.42 -11.13
C CYS A 101 12.01 -5.19 -11.67
N GLY A 102 12.11 -5.78 -12.87
CA GLY A 102 10.99 -6.51 -13.47
C GLY A 102 11.35 -7.70 -14.34
N LEU A 103 12.64 -7.92 -14.69
CA LEU A 103 13.06 -9.05 -15.51
C LEU A 103 13.43 -10.31 -14.71
N LYS A 104 13.54 -10.23 -13.37
CA LYS A 104 13.77 -11.42 -12.53
C LYS A 104 12.50 -12.23 -12.34
N ASN A 105 12.64 -13.55 -12.26
CA ASN A 105 11.55 -14.39 -11.79
C ASN A 105 11.32 -14.14 -10.30
N HIS A 106 10.09 -13.88 -9.93
CA HIS A 106 9.74 -13.78 -8.51
C HIS A 106 9.39 -15.19 -7.97
N PRO A 107 10.13 -15.73 -6.98
CA PRO A 107 9.96 -17.14 -6.55
C PRO A 107 8.57 -17.40 -5.93
N ARG A 108 7.93 -16.40 -5.33
CA ARG A 108 6.60 -16.51 -4.73
C ARG A 108 5.45 -16.30 -5.71
N PHE A 109 5.71 -15.72 -6.89
CA PHE A 109 4.68 -15.32 -7.86
C PHE A 109 4.99 -15.87 -9.25
N PRO A 110 4.74 -17.17 -9.49
CA PRO A 110 5.08 -17.81 -10.77
C PRO A 110 4.25 -17.28 -11.96
N GLU A 111 3.07 -16.70 -11.69
CA GLU A 111 2.19 -16.09 -12.71
C GLU A 111 2.65 -14.67 -13.10
N GLN A 112 3.58 -14.09 -12.36
CA GLN A 112 4.04 -12.71 -12.58
C GLN A 112 4.76 -12.59 -13.94
N GLN A 113 4.28 -11.68 -14.78
CA GLN A 113 4.91 -11.37 -16.06
C GLN A 113 6.25 -10.68 -15.85
N LYS A 114 7.22 -10.98 -16.73
CA LYS A 114 8.50 -10.28 -16.75
C LYS A 114 8.45 -9.13 -17.73
N ILE A 115 8.70 -7.95 -17.23
CA ILE A 115 8.75 -6.75 -18.04
C ILE A 115 9.86 -5.84 -17.53
N LYS A 116 10.74 -5.38 -18.43
CA LYS A 116 11.80 -4.44 -18.03
C LYS A 116 11.18 -3.18 -17.47
N THR A 117 11.47 -2.88 -16.21
CA THR A 117 10.91 -1.73 -15.52
C THR A 117 11.81 -1.30 -14.36
N PHE A 118 11.55 -0.14 -13.80
CA PHE A 118 12.31 0.45 -12.70
C PHE A 118 11.37 0.93 -11.60
N LYS A 119 11.90 1.35 -10.46
CA LYS A 119 11.14 1.95 -9.36
C LYS A 119 10.71 3.37 -9.75
N PRO A 120 9.40 3.65 -9.96
CA PRO A 120 8.93 4.97 -10.39
C PRO A 120 8.90 5.96 -9.22
N LEU A 121 8.73 7.24 -9.53
CA LEU A 121 8.32 8.25 -8.56
C LEU A 121 6.83 8.12 -8.26
N LEU A 122 6.43 8.57 -7.08
CA LEU A 122 5.01 8.65 -6.72
C LEU A 122 4.23 9.56 -7.70
N SER A 123 4.85 10.65 -8.18
CA SER A 123 4.29 11.51 -9.23
C SER A 123 4.00 10.76 -10.54
N ASP A 124 4.86 9.81 -10.93
CA ASP A 124 4.66 9.04 -12.16
C ASP A 124 3.41 8.17 -12.09
N VAL A 125 3.10 7.64 -10.87
CA VAL A 125 1.86 6.87 -10.62
C VAL A 125 0.63 7.78 -10.69
N PHE A 126 0.71 8.99 -10.13
CA PHE A 126 -0.38 9.97 -10.24
C PHE A 126 -0.62 10.38 -11.69
N ASP A 127 0.44 10.59 -12.48
CA ASP A 127 0.34 10.91 -13.89
C ASP A 127 -0.25 9.75 -14.70
N LEU A 128 0.06 8.50 -14.38
CA LEU A 128 -0.61 7.33 -14.96
C LEU A 128 -2.12 7.39 -14.74
N VAL A 129 -2.55 7.57 -13.48
CA VAL A 129 -3.98 7.61 -13.12
C VAL A 129 -4.70 8.77 -13.81
N LYS A 130 -4.08 9.95 -13.89
CA LYS A 130 -4.61 11.10 -14.66
C LYS A 130 -4.76 10.79 -16.14
N ARG A 131 -3.72 10.20 -16.78
CA ARG A 131 -3.77 9.81 -18.21
C ARG A 131 -4.85 8.76 -18.50
N LYS A 132 -5.08 7.83 -17.58
CA LYS A 132 -6.14 6.81 -17.68
C LYS A 132 -7.53 7.37 -17.35
N ASN A 133 -7.64 8.63 -16.94
CA ASN A 133 -8.88 9.25 -16.43
C ASN A 133 -9.59 8.36 -15.41
N SER A 134 -8.82 7.81 -14.47
CA SER A 134 -9.30 6.86 -13.48
C SER A 134 -9.59 7.52 -12.13
N ASP A 135 -10.66 7.10 -11.48
CA ASP A 135 -11.07 7.58 -10.15
C ASP A 135 -10.51 6.74 -9.00
N VAL A 136 -9.58 5.82 -9.25
CA VAL A 136 -8.96 5.00 -8.22
C VAL A 136 -8.37 5.85 -7.09
N LYS A 137 -8.50 5.35 -5.87
CA LYS A 137 -7.85 5.91 -4.69
C LYS A 137 -6.44 5.34 -4.53
N PHE A 138 -5.73 5.84 -3.55
CA PHE A 138 -4.40 5.37 -3.20
C PHE A 138 -4.37 5.00 -1.72
N ASN A 139 -3.79 3.84 -1.39
CA ASN A 139 -3.39 3.47 -0.05
C ASN A 139 -1.86 3.40 -0.04
N ILE A 140 -1.22 4.38 0.59
CA ILE A 140 0.23 4.60 0.49
C ILE A 140 0.89 4.24 1.81
N GLU A 141 1.72 3.19 1.81
CA GLU A 141 2.52 2.83 2.96
C GLU A 141 3.80 3.67 3.04
N ILE A 142 3.96 4.40 4.13
CA ILE A 142 5.24 5.05 4.47
C ILE A 142 6.10 4.02 5.19
N LYS A 143 7.06 3.43 4.47
CA LYS A 143 7.98 2.40 4.99
C LYS A 143 8.96 3.03 5.95
N SER A 144 8.80 2.73 7.23
CA SER A 144 9.59 3.32 8.30
C SER A 144 9.66 2.38 9.49
N GLU A 145 10.84 2.32 10.08
CA GLU A 145 11.12 1.62 11.33
C GLU A 145 12.10 2.47 12.13
N GLN A 146 12.11 2.34 13.45
CA GLN A 146 12.97 3.15 14.30
C GLN A 146 14.46 3.01 13.96
N ASP A 147 14.90 1.79 13.63
CA ASP A 147 16.28 1.48 13.29
C ASP A 147 16.68 1.97 11.88
N TYR A 148 15.70 2.42 11.08
CA TYR A 148 15.92 2.97 9.74
C TYR A 148 16.16 4.48 9.73
N TYR A 149 15.81 5.20 10.82
CA TYR A 149 15.89 6.66 10.86
C TYR A 149 17.30 7.17 10.62
N ASN A 150 17.46 8.08 9.65
CA ASN A 150 18.73 8.67 9.19
C ASN A 150 19.74 7.66 8.58
N ILE A 151 19.34 6.39 8.44
CA ILE A 151 20.14 5.35 7.81
C ILE A 151 19.55 4.98 6.45
N PHE A 152 18.29 4.58 6.44
CA PHE A 152 17.53 4.16 5.26
C PHE A 152 16.34 5.09 4.95
N THR A 153 15.86 5.82 5.94
CA THR A 153 14.74 6.76 5.83
C THR A 153 15.04 8.05 6.58
N PRO A 154 14.38 9.16 6.23
CA PRO A 154 14.40 10.36 7.08
C PRO A 154 13.74 10.10 8.44
N GLU A 155 13.95 11.01 9.40
CA GLU A 155 13.13 11.09 10.61
C GLU A 155 11.64 11.26 10.26
N PRO A 156 10.71 10.69 11.06
CA PRO A 156 9.27 10.71 10.77
C PRO A 156 8.70 12.08 10.41
N LYS A 157 9.12 13.14 11.10
CA LYS A 157 8.66 14.50 10.81
C LYS A 157 9.01 14.95 9.39
N THR A 158 10.24 14.72 8.97
CA THR A 158 10.76 15.10 7.65
C THR A 158 10.14 14.22 6.58
N TYR A 159 10.06 12.91 6.82
CA TYR A 159 9.49 11.97 5.87
C TYR A 159 8.04 12.34 5.54
N VAL A 160 7.21 12.50 6.56
CA VAL A 160 5.80 12.90 6.38
C VAL A 160 5.67 14.24 5.67
N ALA A 161 6.53 15.22 5.97
CA ALA A 161 6.51 16.51 5.28
C ALA A 161 6.79 16.37 3.78
N LEU A 162 7.76 15.54 3.38
CA LEU A 162 8.08 15.28 1.97
C LEU A 162 6.91 14.62 1.25
N VAL A 163 6.28 13.61 1.85
CA VAL A 163 5.13 12.92 1.28
C VAL A 163 3.93 13.86 1.14
N LEU A 164 3.58 14.61 2.19
CA LEU A 164 2.47 15.56 2.13
C LEU A 164 2.69 16.68 1.11
N ASN A 165 3.93 17.12 0.92
CA ASN A 165 4.26 18.09 -0.12
C ASN A 165 4.07 17.50 -1.52
N GLU A 166 4.45 16.23 -1.73
CA GLU A 166 4.24 15.56 -3.02
C GLU A 166 2.75 15.39 -3.33
N LEU A 167 1.95 14.98 -2.33
CA LEU A 167 0.49 14.87 -2.45
C LEU A 167 -0.18 16.20 -2.78
N LYS A 168 0.24 17.28 -2.11
CA LYS A 168 -0.30 18.63 -2.37
C LYS A 168 0.03 19.12 -3.77
N ARG A 169 1.29 18.95 -4.24
CA ARG A 169 1.72 19.36 -5.58
C ARG A 169 0.92 18.68 -6.69
N ASN A 170 0.45 17.46 -6.44
CA ASN A 170 -0.29 16.66 -7.41
C ASN A 170 -1.82 16.74 -7.23
N ASP A 171 -2.33 17.45 -6.23
CA ASP A 171 -3.75 17.56 -5.86
C ASP A 171 -4.39 16.20 -5.50
N MET A 172 -3.64 15.38 -4.72
CA MET A 172 -4.05 14.00 -4.39
C MET A 172 -4.49 13.81 -2.93
N LEU A 173 -4.43 14.84 -2.08
CA LEU A 173 -4.76 14.70 -0.65
C LEU A 173 -6.14 14.13 -0.35
N SER A 174 -7.13 14.40 -1.20
CA SER A 174 -8.51 13.92 -1.02
C SER A 174 -8.72 12.47 -1.47
N ARG A 175 -7.74 11.86 -2.12
CA ARG A 175 -7.80 10.53 -2.72
C ARG A 175 -6.88 9.51 -2.06
N VAL A 176 -6.25 9.87 -0.93
CA VAL A 176 -5.24 9.02 -0.30
C VAL A 176 -5.65 8.58 1.09
N ILE A 177 -5.27 7.35 1.40
CA ILE A 177 -5.09 6.79 2.73
C ILE A 177 -3.59 6.71 2.93
N LEU A 178 -3.07 7.18 4.07
CA LEU A 178 -1.67 6.97 4.45
C LEU A 178 -1.60 5.88 5.52
N GLN A 179 -0.85 4.83 5.25
CA GLN A 179 -0.69 3.71 6.20
C GLN A 179 0.77 3.55 6.64
N SER A 180 0.96 2.98 7.82
CA SER A 180 2.29 2.61 8.31
C SER A 180 2.19 1.61 9.47
N PHE A 181 3.21 0.78 9.63
CA PHE A 181 3.48 0.01 10.86
C PHE A 181 4.05 0.90 11.96
N ASP A 182 4.76 1.97 11.58
CA ASP A 182 5.40 2.90 12.50
C ASP A 182 4.40 3.93 13.05
N ILE A 183 4.03 3.77 14.31
CA ILE A 183 3.11 4.68 15.00
C ILE A 183 3.63 6.13 15.07
N LYS A 184 4.95 6.36 15.02
CA LYS A 184 5.52 7.72 15.00
C LYS A 184 5.22 8.42 13.66
N ILE A 185 5.19 7.67 12.54
CA ILE A 185 4.74 8.18 11.24
C ILE A 185 3.26 8.59 11.33
N LEU A 186 2.36 7.73 11.82
CA LEU A 186 0.94 8.03 11.94
C LEU A 186 0.68 9.25 12.83
N ARG A 187 1.40 9.37 13.95
CA ARG A 187 1.36 10.56 14.82
C ARG A 187 1.78 11.82 14.06
N GLN A 188 2.83 11.74 13.23
CA GLN A 188 3.27 12.88 12.42
C GLN A 188 2.29 13.24 11.32
N ILE A 189 1.66 12.28 10.67
CA ILE A 189 0.60 12.53 9.69
C ILE A 189 -0.55 13.27 10.37
N ARG A 190 -1.05 12.78 11.50
CA ARG A 190 -2.15 13.41 12.22
C ARG A 190 -1.82 14.84 12.66
N LYS A 191 -0.56 15.09 13.06
CA LYS A 191 -0.08 16.43 13.45
C LYS A 191 0.02 17.40 12.26
N GLN A 192 0.53 16.94 11.10
CA GLN A 192 0.82 17.80 9.95
C GLN A 192 -0.36 17.92 8.98
N SER A 193 -1.25 16.93 8.94
CA SER A 193 -2.45 16.88 8.08
C SER A 193 -3.62 16.19 8.81
N PRO A 194 -4.29 16.87 9.75
CA PRO A 194 -5.30 16.27 10.63
C PRO A 194 -6.50 15.64 9.92
N LYS A 195 -6.76 16.03 8.67
CA LYS A 195 -7.89 15.56 7.87
C LYS A 195 -7.55 14.36 6.98
N THR A 196 -6.28 14.02 6.81
CA THR A 196 -5.85 12.88 6.00
C THR A 196 -6.31 11.58 6.67
N GLU A 197 -6.96 10.72 5.91
CA GLU A 197 -7.35 9.37 6.37
C GLU A 197 -6.11 8.54 6.62
N ILE A 198 -6.03 7.89 7.77
CA ILE A 198 -4.88 7.03 8.13
C ILE A 198 -5.31 5.61 8.44
N ALA A 199 -4.44 4.66 8.10
CA ALA A 199 -4.61 3.25 8.44
C ALA A 199 -3.44 2.77 9.31
N LEU A 200 -3.78 2.10 10.41
CA LEU A 200 -2.82 1.44 11.28
C LEU A 200 -2.60 0.01 10.78
N LEU A 201 -1.40 -0.26 10.28
CA LEU A 201 -0.97 -1.62 9.93
C LEU A 201 -0.64 -2.40 11.20
N VAL A 202 -1.08 -3.66 11.27
CA VAL A 202 -0.80 -4.57 12.40
C VAL A 202 -0.19 -5.86 11.87
N ASP A 203 1.03 -6.16 12.31
CA ASP A 203 1.80 -7.35 11.92
C ASP A 203 1.28 -8.63 12.59
N GLU A 204 1.67 -9.79 12.05
CA GLU A 204 1.24 -11.11 12.54
C GLU A 204 1.68 -11.41 13.99
N HIS A 205 2.70 -10.73 14.49
CA HIS A 205 3.23 -10.90 15.85
C HIS A 205 2.71 -9.84 16.82
N GLU A 206 1.76 -9.00 16.42
CA GLU A 206 1.22 -7.90 17.21
C GLU A 206 -0.23 -8.15 17.63
N GLU A 207 -0.60 -7.60 18.78
CA GLU A 207 -2.00 -7.58 19.23
C GLU A 207 -2.67 -6.27 18.78
N ILE A 208 -3.84 -6.41 18.12
CA ILE A 208 -4.53 -5.28 17.48
C ILE A 208 -4.85 -4.17 18.48
N TRP A 209 -5.48 -4.52 19.62
CA TRP A 209 -5.91 -3.54 20.61
C TRP A 209 -4.75 -2.88 21.34
N ASP A 210 -3.67 -3.63 21.59
CA ASP A 210 -2.45 -3.09 22.17
C ASP A 210 -1.81 -2.06 21.24
N LYS A 211 -1.78 -2.32 19.93
CA LYS A 211 -1.21 -1.40 18.96
C LYS A 211 -2.07 -0.15 18.81
N ILE A 212 -3.39 -0.28 18.81
CA ILE A 212 -4.33 0.86 18.80
C ILE A 212 -4.09 1.74 20.04
N SER A 213 -3.97 1.14 21.23
CA SER A 213 -3.73 1.89 22.48
C SER A 213 -2.41 2.64 22.48
N LYS A 214 -1.35 2.04 21.92
CA LYS A 214 -0.02 2.65 21.80
C LYS A 214 0.02 3.81 20.81
N LEU A 215 -0.91 3.90 19.86
CA LEU A 215 -0.91 5.01 18.90
C LEU A 215 -1.12 6.35 19.55
N ASP A 216 -1.93 6.44 20.61
CA ASP A 216 -2.12 7.63 21.47
C ASP A 216 -2.19 8.95 20.68
N ILE A 217 -3.22 9.11 19.87
CA ILE A 217 -3.51 10.32 19.08
C ILE A 217 -4.90 10.84 19.41
N VAL A 218 -5.07 12.16 19.32
CA VAL A 218 -6.35 12.85 19.64
C VAL A 218 -7.54 12.31 18.83
N LYS A 219 -7.29 11.88 17.60
CA LYS A 219 -8.27 11.24 16.74
C LYS A 219 -7.73 9.88 16.30
N SER A 220 -8.42 8.81 16.67
CA SER A 220 -8.09 7.43 16.26
C SER A 220 -7.91 7.31 14.74
N PRO A 221 -7.15 6.31 14.26
CA PRO A 221 -7.13 6.02 12.83
C PRO A 221 -8.53 5.64 12.35
N GLU A 222 -8.83 5.95 11.12
CA GLU A 222 -10.12 5.58 10.51
C GLU A 222 -10.14 4.10 10.12
N ILE A 223 -8.96 3.51 9.89
CA ILE A 223 -8.79 2.16 9.36
C ILE A 223 -7.81 1.37 10.23
N ILE A 224 -8.19 0.14 10.54
CA ILE A 224 -7.28 -0.90 11.05
C ILE A 224 -7.01 -1.88 9.92
N SER A 225 -5.74 -2.05 9.59
CA SER A 225 -5.27 -2.88 8.49
C SER A 225 -4.36 -4.00 9.02
N PRO A 226 -4.94 -5.11 9.53
CA PRO A 226 -4.19 -6.18 10.17
C PRO A 226 -3.78 -7.26 9.17
N TYR A 227 -2.72 -8.01 9.49
CA TYR A 227 -2.51 -9.32 8.89
C TYR A 227 -3.77 -10.18 9.05
N TYR A 228 -4.32 -10.69 7.96
CA TYR A 228 -5.68 -11.25 7.93
C TYR A 228 -5.89 -12.45 8.87
N LYS A 229 -4.83 -13.24 9.16
CA LYS A 229 -4.94 -14.38 10.08
C LYS A 229 -5.09 -13.98 11.56
N LEU A 230 -4.89 -12.73 11.90
CA LEU A 230 -5.22 -12.20 13.22
C LEU A 230 -6.71 -12.06 13.44
N LEU A 231 -7.51 -12.06 12.35
CA LEU A 231 -8.94 -11.80 12.39
C LEU A 231 -9.77 -13.08 12.60
N ASP A 232 -10.87 -12.89 13.28
CA ASP A 232 -12.06 -13.75 13.31
C ASP A 232 -13.31 -12.86 13.21
N GLU A 233 -14.48 -13.47 13.06
CA GLU A 233 -15.76 -12.74 12.94
C GLU A 233 -16.02 -11.82 14.13
N LYS A 234 -15.69 -12.26 15.35
CA LYS A 234 -15.87 -11.48 16.57
C LYS A 234 -14.97 -10.24 16.59
N LYS A 235 -13.71 -10.40 16.22
CA LYS A 235 -12.74 -9.29 16.15
C LYS A 235 -13.17 -8.25 15.12
N VAL A 236 -13.55 -8.68 13.91
CA VAL A 236 -14.06 -7.76 12.87
C VAL A 236 -15.27 -7.00 13.39
N ARG A 237 -16.27 -7.70 13.98
CA ARG A 237 -17.46 -7.06 14.55
C ARG A 237 -17.11 -6.06 15.66
N ASN A 238 -16.16 -6.40 16.55
CA ASN A 238 -15.75 -5.51 17.63
C ASN A 238 -15.06 -4.25 17.10
N LEU A 239 -14.14 -4.38 16.15
CA LEU A 239 -13.49 -3.23 15.52
C LEU A 239 -14.52 -2.30 14.85
N LYS A 240 -15.48 -2.87 14.14
CA LYS A 240 -16.56 -2.08 13.50
C LYS A 240 -17.49 -1.41 14.50
N ALA A 241 -17.74 -2.03 15.66
CA ALA A 241 -18.51 -1.41 16.75
C ALA A 241 -17.82 -0.17 17.33
N GLU A 242 -16.49 -0.11 17.29
CA GLU A 242 -15.68 1.07 17.63
C GLU A 242 -15.51 2.05 16.45
N ASN A 243 -16.30 1.90 15.39
CA ASN A 243 -16.29 2.73 14.17
C ASN A 243 -15.01 2.65 13.33
N PHE A 244 -14.18 1.62 13.47
CA PHE A 244 -13.08 1.38 12.56
C PHE A 244 -13.57 0.73 11.25
N LYS A 245 -12.99 1.14 10.13
CA LYS A 245 -12.97 0.31 8.92
C LYS A 245 -11.92 -0.78 9.10
N VAL A 246 -12.18 -1.97 8.58
CA VAL A 246 -11.26 -3.13 8.65
C VAL A 246 -10.86 -3.51 7.23
N ILE A 247 -9.56 -3.35 6.91
CA ILE A 247 -8.99 -3.63 5.58
C ILE A 247 -7.76 -4.52 5.76
N PRO A 248 -7.94 -5.85 5.80
CA PRO A 248 -6.85 -6.80 6.04
C PRO A 248 -5.94 -7.02 4.81
N TRP A 249 -4.72 -7.48 5.08
CA TRP A 249 -3.66 -7.80 4.12
C TRP A 249 -2.96 -9.12 4.46
N THR A 250 -2.26 -9.79 3.56
CA THR A 250 -2.44 -9.86 2.12
C THR A 250 -3.19 -11.12 1.80
N ILE A 251 -4.35 -11.03 1.18
CA ILE A 251 -5.27 -12.15 1.00
C ILE A 251 -5.26 -12.56 -0.47
N ASN A 252 -4.77 -13.77 -0.76
CA ASN A 252 -4.53 -14.23 -2.12
C ASN A 252 -5.37 -15.45 -2.53
N GLU A 253 -5.91 -16.19 -1.55
CA GLU A 253 -6.72 -17.38 -1.80
C GLU A 253 -8.21 -17.01 -1.80
N GLU A 254 -8.95 -17.45 -2.81
CA GLU A 254 -10.38 -17.16 -2.98
C GLU A 254 -11.21 -17.53 -1.74
N LYS A 255 -10.89 -18.68 -1.11
CA LYS A 255 -11.54 -19.12 0.13
C LYS A 255 -11.37 -18.12 1.28
N ASP A 256 -10.17 -17.55 1.41
CA ASP A 256 -9.91 -16.56 2.47
C ASP A 256 -10.59 -15.23 2.13
N MET A 257 -10.67 -14.85 0.84
CA MET A 257 -11.42 -13.69 0.38
C MET A 257 -12.90 -13.82 0.71
N GLU A 258 -13.52 -14.96 0.38
CA GLU A 258 -14.92 -15.28 0.73
C GLU A 258 -15.17 -15.17 2.23
N GLN A 259 -14.23 -15.67 3.04
CA GLN A 259 -14.34 -15.61 4.50
C GLN A 259 -14.32 -14.17 5.01
N MET A 260 -13.43 -13.31 4.49
CA MET A 260 -13.36 -11.89 4.88
C MET A 260 -14.63 -11.13 4.45
N ILE A 261 -15.14 -11.42 3.26
CA ILE A 261 -16.41 -10.84 2.77
C ILE A 261 -17.57 -11.24 3.68
N LYS A 262 -17.65 -12.52 4.07
CA LYS A 262 -18.65 -13.03 5.01
C LYS A 262 -18.58 -12.31 6.36
N TRP A 263 -17.40 -11.99 6.86
CA TRP A 263 -17.20 -11.22 8.10
C TRP A 263 -17.43 -9.71 7.92
N LYS A 264 -17.74 -9.27 6.68
CA LYS A 264 -18.08 -7.88 6.35
C LYS A 264 -16.94 -6.90 6.61
N VAL A 265 -15.72 -7.28 6.22
CA VAL A 265 -14.60 -6.32 6.17
C VAL A 265 -14.90 -5.21 5.15
N ASP A 266 -14.27 -4.06 5.28
CA ASP A 266 -14.56 -2.89 4.44
C ASP A 266 -13.76 -2.87 3.14
N GLY A 267 -12.63 -3.60 3.08
CA GLY A 267 -11.79 -3.77 1.90
C GLY A 267 -10.87 -4.98 2.05
N ILE A 268 -10.21 -5.34 0.97
CA ILE A 268 -9.22 -6.45 0.91
C ILE A 268 -8.00 -5.99 0.13
N ILE A 269 -6.81 -6.09 0.74
CA ILE A 269 -5.53 -5.90 0.06
C ILE A 269 -5.06 -7.26 -0.47
N THR A 270 -4.87 -7.36 -1.81
CA THR A 270 -4.53 -8.62 -2.48
C THR A 270 -3.50 -8.45 -3.60
N ASP A 271 -2.61 -9.45 -3.76
CA ASP A 271 -1.69 -9.54 -4.90
C ASP A 271 -2.40 -9.94 -6.21
N TYR A 272 -3.64 -10.47 -6.09
CA TYR A 272 -4.43 -11.02 -7.19
C TYR A 272 -5.84 -10.39 -7.26
N PRO A 273 -5.97 -9.12 -7.70
CA PRO A 273 -7.28 -8.49 -7.83
C PRO A 273 -8.25 -9.25 -8.75
N ASN A 274 -7.73 -9.94 -9.77
CA ASN A 274 -8.51 -10.79 -10.64
C ASN A 274 -9.23 -11.92 -9.90
N ARG A 275 -8.60 -12.55 -8.89
CA ARG A 275 -9.24 -13.59 -8.06
C ARG A 275 -10.35 -12.99 -7.20
N LEU A 276 -10.12 -11.81 -6.63
CA LEU A 276 -11.15 -11.13 -5.83
C LEU A 276 -12.35 -10.73 -6.69
N ASN A 277 -12.13 -10.28 -7.93
CA ASN A 277 -13.20 -10.02 -8.89
C ASN A 277 -14.03 -11.28 -9.19
N ASN A 278 -13.39 -12.45 -9.36
CA ASN A 278 -14.10 -13.72 -9.55
C ASN A 278 -15.00 -14.05 -8.36
N VAL A 279 -14.50 -13.89 -7.13
CA VAL A 279 -15.28 -14.09 -5.89
C VAL A 279 -16.47 -13.15 -5.81
N LEU A 280 -16.29 -11.89 -6.19
CA LEU A 280 -17.34 -10.87 -6.20
C LEU A 280 -18.27 -10.96 -7.42
N LYS A 281 -17.94 -11.80 -8.42
CA LYS A 281 -18.69 -11.94 -9.69
C LYS A 281 -18.77 -10.62 -10.49
N LEU A 282 -17.69 -9.87 -10.52
CA LEU A 282 -17.52 -8.61 -11.24
C LEU A 282 -16.91 -8.83 -12.63
#